data_a23e879446e932b937d16f99b3bc416c
#
_entry.id   a23e879446e932b937d16f99b3bc416c
#
_cell.length_a   1.000
_cell.length_b   1.000
_cell.length_c   1.000
_cell.angle_alpha   90.00
_cell.angle_beta   90.00
_cell.angle_gamma   90.00
#
_symmetry.space_group_name_H-M   'P 1'
#
loop_
_entity.id
_entity.type
_entity.pdbx_description
1 polymer ?
#
loop_
_entity_poly.entity_id
_entity_poly.type
_entity_poly.pdbx_seq_one_letter_code
_entity_poly.pdbx_strand_id
1 'polypeptide(L)'
;MKGLVLDAVWEPKPTRVVSDWEKETGKAVCGNDIWRHPKLEVRTWPDPEPGVHEVVLEIQACGVCGSDMHFYETDDDDYILYPGLTKFPTILGHEFSGKVVETGGAVTLLKKGDIVTVEEMIWCGRCIPCRNGYPNHCSNLEEIGFTIPGAFSNFIAVDEKFCWKIDAIAERFGDEELAFAVGALSEPTSVAYNAMFERAGGFRPGHYVDVFGAGPIGLAAIGLAKAAGAGKIVAFEISPERLELAKAIGADYAYDPREVSPSEAMMELSNGAGFDFHVEASGVPELAIPEMEKALAINSKIVQIGRAAQRVPMYLESFQVRRAQAFGAQGHSGHETFPNVIRMVAAGQLDLSPIITSKYNLEDAVEAIAKSTKRADGKIMVKPN
;
A
#
# COMPACT_ATOMS: atom_id res chain seq x y z
N MET A 1 14.67 18.22 -13.42
CA MET A 1 14.16 18.10 -12.05
C MET A 1 15.11 17.31 -11.16
N LYS A 2 14.85 17.24 -9.84
CA LYS A 2 15.49 16.30 -8.92
C LYS A 2 14.57 15.10 -8.66
N GLY A 3 15.18 13.95 -8.33
CA GLY A 3 14.46 12.76 -7.89
C GLY A 3 15.35 11.83 -7.09
N LEU A 4 14.74 11.03 -6.18
CA LEU A 4 15.41 9.96 -5.47
C LEU A 4 15.52 8.75 -6.39
N VAL A 5 16.68 8.53 -6.94
CA VAL A 5 16.95 7.46 -7.91
C VAL A 5 17.53 6.25 -7.21
N LEU A 6 17.00 5.09 -7.53
CA LEU A 6 17.59 3.80 -7.21
C LEU A 6 18.32 3.26 -8.44
N ASP A 7 19.60 3.04 -8.29
CA ASP A 7 20.41 2.21 -9.18
C ASP A 7 20.67 0.84 -8.53
N ALA A 8 20.70 -0.22 -9.32
CA ALA A 8 21.13 -1.55 -8.86
C ALA A 8 21.74 -2.34 -10.02
N VAL A 9 22.57 -3.33 -9.71
CA VAL A 9 23.23 -4.16 -10.70
C VAL A 9 22.34 -5.34 -11.07
N TRP A 10 22.13 -5.58 -12.37
CA TRP A 10 21.47 -6.78 -12.87
C TRP A 10 22.40 -7.98 -12.75
N GLU A 11 22.29 -8.74 -11.69
CA GLU A 11 23.12 -9.92 -11.37
C GLU A 11 22.22 -11.03 -10.81
N PRO A 12 21.63 -11.89 -11.67
CA PRO A 12 20.73 -12.94 -11.22
C PRO A 12 21.38 -13.92 -10.24
N LYS A 13 20.66 -14.32 -9.19
CA LYS A 13 21.09 -15.38 -8.27
C LYS A 13 21.40 -16.66 -9.05
N PRO A 14 22.39 -17.48 -8.64
CA PRO A 14 22.81 -18.68 -9.40
C PRO A 14 21.70 -19.69 -9.69
N THR A 15 20.67 -19.73 -8.85
CA THR A 15 19.50 -20.63 -8.99
C THR A 15 18.38 -20.04 -9.85
N ARG A 16 18.48 -18.75 -10.22
CA ARG A 16 17.45 -18.03 -10.95
C ARG A 16 17.58 -18.24 -12.46
N VAL A 17 16.52 -18.74 -13.08
CA VAL A 17 16.40 -18.78 -14.54
C VAL A 17 15.73 -17.52 -15.02
N VAL A 18 16.47 -16.66 -15.72
CA VAL A 18 15.96 -15.42 -16.31
C VAL A 18 15.25 -15.75 -17.62
N SER A 19 14.00 -15.36 -17.74
CA SER A 19 13.18 -15.54 -18.95
C SER A 19 13.65 -14.62 -20.09
N ASP A 20 13.29 -14.97 -21.34
CA ASP A 20 13.62 -14.12 -22.49
C ASP A 20 12.90 -12.77 -22.42
N TRP A 21 11.66 -12.74 -21.90
CA TRP A 21 10.94 -11.51 -21.63
C TRP A 21 11.67 -10.56 -20.65
N GLU A 22 12.24 -11.10 -19.57
CA GLU A 22 13.03 -10.32 -18.61
C GLU A 22 14.30 -9.74 -19.26
N LYS A 23 14.98 -10.52 -20.10
CA LYS A 23 16.17 -10.07 -20.85
C LYS A 23 15.85 -8.97 -21.86
N GLU A 24 14.73 -9.11 -22.58
CA GLU A 24 14.29 -8.17 -23.61
C GLU A 24 13.79 -6.85 -23.02
N THR A 25 13.08 -6.92 -21.87
CA THR A 25 12.46 -5.73 -21.26
C THR A 25 13.34 -5.05 -20.23
N GLY A 26 14.33 -5.75 -19.69
CA GLY A 26 15.12 -5.33 -18.52
C GLY A 26 14.30 -5.23 -17.24
N LYS A 27 13.14 -5.91 -17.19
CA LYS A 27 12.28 -5.98 -16.00
C LYS A 27 12.50 -7.31 -15.29
N ALA A 28 12.76 -7.26 -14.00
CA ALA A 28 12.82 -8.44 -13.14
C ALA A 28 11.42 -8.75 -12.61
N VAL A 29 10.91 -9.95 -12.85
CA VAL A 29 9.64 -10.42 -12.26
C VAL A 29 9.76 -10.60 -10.75
N CYS A 30 10.94 -10.99 -10.27
CA CYS A 30 11.32 -11.09 -8.87
C CYS A 30 12.56 -10.25 -8.62
N GLY A 31 12.40 -9.05 -8.11
CA GLY A 31 13.50 -8.10 -7.92
C GLY A 31 14.62 -8.63 -7.03
N ASN A 32 14.25 -9.27 -5.90
CA ASN A 32 15.19 -9.84 -4.93
C ASN A 32 16.00 -11.06 -5.42
N ASP A 33 15.71 -11.57 -6.61
CA ASP A 33 16.50 -12.63 -7.25
C ASP A 33 17.46 -12.10 -8.34
N ILE A 34 17.35 -10.81 -8.68
CA ILE A 34 18.01 -10.21 -9.85
C ILE A 34 18.86 -8.99 -9.48
N TRP A 35 18.34 -8.09 -8.64
CA TRP A 35 18.96 -6.80 -8.40
C TRP A 35 19.86 -6.80 -7.17
N ARG A 36 21.11 -6.43 -7.35
CA ARG A 36 22.17 -6.46 -6.35
C ARG A 36 22.85 -5.10 -6.19
N HIS A 37 23.42 -4.83 -5.02
CA HIS A 37 24.12 -3.58 -4.70
C HIS A 37 23.29 -2.32 -4.95
N PRO A 38 22.11 -2.16 -4.30
CA PRO A 38 21.27 -0.99 -4.49
C PRO A 38 21.97 0.28 -4.00
N LYS A 39 21.83 1.36 -4.76
CA LYS A 39 22.31 2.68 -4.39
C LYS A 39 21.21 3.71 -4.57
N LEU A 40 20.81 4.36 -3.48
CA LEU A 40 19.83 5.45 -3.48
C LEU A 40 20.53 6.79 -3.42
N GLU A 41 20.14 7.69 -4.31
CA GLU A 41 20.72 9.04 -4.37
C GLU A 41 19.71 10.04 -4.93
N VAL A 42 19.57 11.19 -4.26
CA VAL A 42 18.84 12.33 -4.83
C VAL A 42 19.74 13.01 -5.86
N ARG A 43 19.33 12.97 -7.11
CA ARG A 43 20.10 13.53 -8.22
C ARG A 43 19.24 14.15 -9.30
N THR A 44 19.88 14.82 -10.25
CA THR A 44 19.22 15.37 -11.44
C THR A 44 18.65 14.23 -12.31
N TRP A 45 17.42 14.42 -12.76
CA TRP A 45 16.71 13.55 -13.68
C TRP A 45 16.04 14.42 -14.76
N PRO A 46 15.83 13.91 -15.99
CA PRO A 46 15.12 14.68 -17.01
C PRO A 46 13.74 15.15 -16.55
N ASP A 47 13.34 16.35 -16.95
CA ASP A 47 11.98 16.82 -16.72
C ASP A 47 11.01 15.98 -17.51
N PRO A 48 9.83 15.61 -16.97
CA PRO A 48 8.83 14.87 -17.71
C PRO A 48 8.12 15.79 -18.73
N GLU A 49 7.87 15.25 -19.92
CA GLU A 49 7.00 15.89 -20.92
C GLU A 49 5.71 15.06 -20.99
N PRO A 50 4.52 15.70 -21.03
CA PRO A 50 3.27 14.95 -21.06
C PRO A 50 3.02 14.32 -22.43
N GLY A 51 2.68 13.04 -22.46
CA GLY A 51 2.09 12.39 -23.62
C GLY A 51 0.70 12.97 -23.92
N VAL A 52 0.09 12.52 -25.02
CA VAL A 52 -1.18 13.09 -25.55
C VAL A 52 -2.32 13.04 -24.53
N HIS A 53 -2.40 12.00 -23.69
CA HIS A 53 -3.40 11.80 -22.65
C HIS A 53 -2.82 11.97 -21.23
N GLU A 54 -1.60 12.46 -21.10
CA GLU A 54 -0.94 12.60 -19.81
C GLU A 54 -1.02 14.04 -19.28
N VAL A 55 -0.91 14.15 -17.98
CA VAL A 55 -0.71 15.40 -17.25
C VAL A 55 0.65 15.38 -16.57
N VAL A 56 1.30 16.52 -16.44
CA VAL A 56 2.43 16.69 -15.54
C VAL A 56 1.92 17.19 -14.20
N LEU A 57 2.26 16.47 -13.15
CA LEU A 57 1.98 16.82 -11.78
C LEU A 57 3.22 17.39 -11.11
N GLU A 58 3.07 18.54 -10.45
CA GLU A 58 3.99 19.01 -9.42
C GLU A 58 3.67 18.28 -8.12
N ILE A 59 4.60 17.45 -7.64
CA ILE A 59 4.36 16.60 -6.47
C ILE A 59 4.38 17.43 -5.20
N GLN A 60 3.34 17.29 -4.38
CA GLN A 60 3.19 18.02 -3.11
C GLN A 60 3.40 17.11 -1.89
N ALA A 61 3.08 15.83 -1.98
CA ALA A 61 3.34 14.83 -0.95
C ALA A 61 3.52 13.45 -1.57
N CYS A 62 4.48 12.69 -1.05
CA CYS A 62 4.68 11.28 -1.38
C CYS A 62 4.96 10.49 -0.09
N GLY A 63 4.20 9.43 0.15
CA GLY A 63 4.36 8.54 1.30
C GLY A 63 5.50 7.55 1.11
N VAL A 64 6.22 7.24 2.20
CA VAL A 64 7.18 6.13 2.23
C VAL A 64 6.42 4.83 2.52
N CYS A 65 6.56 3.86 1.64
CA CYS A 65 5.96 2.53 1.74
C CYS A 65 6.94 1.48 2.28
N GLY A 66 6.41 0.35 2.73
CA GLY A 66 7.22 -0.82 3.09
C GLY A 66 8.06 -1.37 1.93
N SER A 67 7.59 -1.21 0.69
CA SER A 67 8.34 -1.59 -0.51
C SER A 67 9.62 -0.75 -0.70
N ASP A 68 9.58 0.55 -0.36
CA ASP A 68 10.76 1.43 -0.44
C ASP A 68 11.84 0.98 0.55
N MET A 69 11.44 0.51 1.75
CA MET A 69 12.37 -0.10 2.70
C MET A 69 13.06 -1.34 2.13
N HIS A 70 12.32 -2.18 1.41
CA HIS A 70 12.84 -3.39 0.79
C HIS A 70 13.77 -3.14 -0.40
N PHE A 71 13.85 -1.92 -0.89
CA PHE A 71 14.88 -1.45 -1.81
C PHE A 71 16.12 -0.92 -1.11
N TYR A 72 15.96 -0.44 0.11
CA TYR A 72 17.05 0.09 0.93
C TYR A 72 17.76 -1.03 1.72
N GLU A 73 16.99 -1.97 2.27
CA GLU A 73 17.51 -3.14 2.97
C GLU A 73 17.92 -4.23 1.96
N THR A 74 18.99 -4.96 2.27
CA THR A 74 19.50 -6.07 1.47
C THR A 74 19.59 -7.37 2.27
N ASP A 75 19.65 -8.49 1.57
CA ASP A 75 20.05 -9.76 2.16
C ASP A 75 21.58 -9.84 2.37
N ASP A 76 22.08 -10.95 2.94
CA ASP A 76 23.51 -11.15 3.24
C ASP A 76 24.39 -11.15 1.99
N ASP A 77 23.82 -11.33 0.81
CA ASP A 77 24.49 -11.32 -0.49
C ASP A 77 24.29 -9.98 -1.25
N ASP A 78 23.82 -8.92 -0.57
CA ASP A 78 23.53 -7.58 -1.11
C ASP A 78 22.41 -7.53 -2.16
N TYR A 79 21.50 -8.50 -2.24
CA TYR A 79 20.28 -8.38 -3.05
C TYR A 79 19.22 -7.57 -2.32
N ILE A 80 18.47 -6.74 -3.06
CA ILE A 80 17.29 -6.04 -2.51
C ILE A 80 16.30 -7.07 -1.93
N LEU A 81 15.48 -6.66 -0.97
CA LEU A 81 14.48 -7.55 -0.37
C LEU A 81 13.14 -7.57 -1.11
N TYR A 82 12.90 -6.64 -2.04
CA TYR A 82 11.62 -6.52 -2.74
C TYR A 82 11.41 -7.65 -3.77
N PRO A 83 10.39 -8.51 -3.58
CA PRO A 83 10.20 -9.70 -4.41
C PRO A 83 9.32 -9.47 -5.65
N GLY A 84 8.89 -8.23 -5.93
CA GLY A 84 7.96 -7.91 -7.02
C GLY A 84 8.63 -7.48 -8.31
N LEU A 85 7.79 -7.03 -9.25
CA LEU A 85 8.19 -6.51 -10.56
C LEU A 85 9.00 -5.22 -10.40
N THR A 86 10.18 -5.15 -11.06
CA THR A 86 11.09 -4.01 -10.93
C THR A 86 11.92 -3.79 -12.17
N LYS A 87 12.34 -2.52 -12.38
CA LYS A 87 13.30 -2.12 -13.41
C LYS A 87 14.11 -0.94 -12.93
N PHE A 88 15.44 -1.04 -12.96
CA PHE A 88 16.34 0.02 -12.53
C PHE A 88 17.28 0.44 -13.68
N PRO A 89 17.80 1.70 -13.68
CA PRO A 89 17.51 2.73 -12.69
C PRO A 89 16.10 3.32 -12.81
N THR A 90 15.51 3.71 -11.65
CA THR A 90 14.23 4.42 -11.61
C THR A 90 14.16 5.38 -10.43
N ILE A 91 13.27 6.38 -10.48
CA ILE A 91 12.88 7.18 -9.31
C ILE A 91 11.89 6.36 -8.49
N LEU A 92 12.06 6.32 -7.16
CA LEU A 92 11.14 5.65 -6.24
C LEU A 92 9.92 6.52 -5.89
N GLY A 93 9.01 5.96 -5.06
CA GLY A 93 7.81 6.61 -4.53
C GLY A 93 6.58 6.42 -5.41
N HIS A 94 5.48 5.98 -4.78
CA HIS A 94 4.26 5.57 -5.50
C HIS A 94 2.97 5.94 -4.77
N GLU A 95 3.03 6.39 -3.52
CA GLU A 95 1.89 6.84 -2.73
C GLU A 95 1.86 8.38 -2.72
N PHE A 96 1.23 9.02 -3.71
CA PHE A 96 1.44 10.46 -3.88
C PHE A 96 0.20 11.25 -4.29
N SER A 97 0.35 12.55 -4.13
CA SER A 97 -0.59 13.56 -4.60
C SER A 97 0.15 14.79 -5.12
N GLY A 98 -0.49 15.52 -6.00
CA GLY A 98 0.13 16.67 -6.62
C GLY A 98 -0.85 17.58 -7.33
N LYS A 99 -0.32 18.64 -7.93
CA LYS A 99 -1.06 19.66 -8.68
C LYS A 99 -0.74 19.58 -10.15
N VAL A 100 -1.77 19.58 -11.00
CA VAL A 100 -1.60 19.58 -12.45
C VAL A 100 -0.97 20.90 -12.89
N VAL A 101 0.21 20.83 -13.52
CA VAL A 101 0.93 22.00 -14.04
C VAL A 101 0.96 22.08 -15.56
N GLU A 102 0.82 20.94 -16.24
CA GLU A 102 0.77 20.85 -17.69
C GLU A 102 -0.16 19.71 -18.13
N THR A 103 -0.77 19.82 -19.32
CA THR A 103 -1.69 18.81 -19.87
C THR A 103 -1.34 18.52 -21.32
N GLY A 104 -1.39 17.25 -21.70
CA GLY A 104 -1.32 16.81 -23.09
C GLY A 104 -2.56 17.22 -23.90
N GLY A 105 -2.41 17.20 -25.21
CA GLY A 105 -3.41 17.78 -26.13
C GLY A 105 -4.77 17.08 -26.20
N ALA A 106 -4.89 15.84 -25.70
CA ALA A 106 -6.15 15.08 -25.63
C ALA A 106 -6.67 14.86 -24.20
N VAL A 107 -6.08 15.50 -23.19
CA VAL A 107 -6.56 15.48 -21.82
C VAL A 107 -7.93 16.13 -21.72
N THR A 108 -8.89 15.48 -21.08
CA THR A 108 -10.29 15.93 -20.99
C THR A 108 -10.84 15.91 -19.56
N LEU A 109 -10.28 15.08 -18.67
CA LEU A 109 -10.76 14.91 -17.30
C LEU A 109 -10.17 15.94 -16.33
N LEU A 110 -8.99 16.45 -16.66
CA LEU A 110 -8.19 17.33 -15.80
C LEU A 110 -7.80 18.62 -16.53
N LYS A 111 -7.49 19.63 -15.73
CA LYS A 111 -6.97 20.92 -16.21
C LYS A 111 -5.85 21.41 -15.29
N LYS A 112 -5.04 22.32 -15.77
CA LYS A 112 -4.02 23.02 -14.97
C LYS A 112 -4.64 23.62 -13.70
N GLY A 113 -4.02 23.31 -12.55
CA GLY A 113 -4.44 23.74 -11.23
C GLY A 113 -5.28 22.72 -10.48
N ASP A 114 -5.83 21.69 -11.12
CA ASP A 114 -6.51 20.60 -10.41
C ASP A 114 -5.55 19.87 -9.48
N ILE A 115 -6.05 19.46 -8.31
CA ILE A 115 -5.30 18.70 -7.31
C ILE A 115 -5.76 17.24 -7.32
N VAL A 116 -4.80 16.31 -7.35
CA VAL A 116 -5.08 14.89 -7.56
C VAL A 116 -4.21 13.97 -6.70
N THR A 117 -4.72 12.77 -6.43
CA THR A 117 -3.95 11.58 -6.09
C THR A 117 -3.96 10.62 -7.27
N VAL A 118 -3.08 9.61 -7.26
CA VAL A 118 -2.84 8.77 -8.44
C VAL A 118 -2.82 7.29 -8.07
N GLU A 119 -3.40 6.45 -8.94
CA GLU A 119 -3.18 5.01 -8.92
C GLU A 119 -1.76 4.70 -9.41
N GLU A 120 -0.97 3.96 -8.63
CA GLU A 120 0.40 3.62 -9.04
C GLU A 120 0.46 2.48 -10.07
N MET A 121 -0.56 1.61 -10.11
CA MET A 121 -0.64 0.48 -11.03
C MET A 121 -1.14 0.93 -12.40
N ILE A 122 -0.24 1.00 -13.37
CA ILE A 122 -0.52 1.47 -14.73
C ILE A 122 -0.96 0.28 -15.60
N TRP A 123 -2.24 0.05 -15.65
CA TRP A 123 -2.83 -1.07 -16.40
C TRP A 123 -3.25 -0.69 -17.83
N CYS A 124 -3.16 -1.65 -18.76
CA CYS A 124 -3.32 -1.37 -20.20
C CYS A 124 -4.78 -1.31 -20.70
N GLY A 125 -5.76 -1.81 -19.95
CA GLY A 125 -7.18 -1.85 -20.32
C GLY A 125 -7.58 -2.85 -21.41
N ARG A 126 -6.64 -3.54 -22.07
CA ARG A 126 -6.91 -4.37 -23.27
C ARG A 126 -6.50 -5.84 -23.17
N CYS A 127 -5.65 -6.22 -22.24
CA CYS A 127 -5.29 -7.63 -22.01
C CYS A 127 -6.45 -8.42 -21.38
N ILE A 128 -6.33 -9.73 -21.32
CA ILE A 128 -7.39 -10.61 -20.77
C ILE A 128 -7.76 -10.24 -19.34
N PRO A 129 -6.84 -10.11 -18.37
CA PRO A 129 -7.19 -9.68 -17.01
C PRO A 129 -7.95 -8.35 -16.98
N CYS A 130 -7.44 -7.31 -17.65
CA CYS A 130 -8.10 -6.00 -17.66
C CYS A 130 -9.52 -6.05 -18.20
N ARG A 131 -9.74 -6.79 -19.32
CA ARG A 131 -11.05 -6.94 -19.93
C ARG A 131 -12.04 -7.72 -19.08
N ASN A 132 -11.56 -8.49 -18.11
CA ASN A 132 -12.38 -9.24 -17.15
C ASN A 132 -12.53 -8.52 -15.79
N GLY A 133 -12.09 -7.25 -15.69
CA GLY A 133 -12.22 -6.47 -14.46
C GLY A 133 -11.11 -6.73 -13.42
N TYR A 134 -9.97 -7.28 -13.82
CA TYR A 134 -8.83 -7.54 -12.94
C TYR A 134 -7.60 -6.68 -13.33
N PRO A 135 -7.68 -5.34 -13.25
CA PRO A 135 -6.60 -4.45 -13.68
C PRO A 135 -5.31 -4.67 -12.89
N ASN A 136 -5.40 -4.99 -11.59
CA ASN A 136 -4.26 -5.31 -10.74
C ASN A 136 -3.40 -6.50 -11.24
N HIS A 137 -3.97 -7.33 -12.13
CA HIS A 137 -3.31 -8.48 -12.75
C HIS A 137 -3.03 -8.26 -14.23
N CYS A 138 -2.87 -7.01 -14.64
CA CYS A 138 -2.59 -6.65 -16.03
C CYS A 138 -1.35 -7.39 -16.56
N SER A 139 -1.47 -8.02 -17.75
CA SER A 139 -0.33 -8.73 -18.37
C SER A 139 0.77 -7.80 -18.86
N ASN A 140 0.49 -6.50 -18.95
CA ASN A 140 1.43 -5.46 -19.35
C ASN A 140 1.53 -4.38 -18.26
N LEU A 141 1.55 -4.80 -17.00
CA LEU A 141 1.59 -3.89 -15.88
C LEU A 141 2.89 -3.10 -15.88
N GLU A 142 2.75 -1.80 -15.69
CA GLU A 142 3.81 -0.92 -15.20
C GLU A 142 3.43 -0.44 -13.80
N GLU A 143 4.44 -0.20 -12.99
CA GLU A 143 4.25 0.25 -11.62
C GLU A 143 5.11 1.50 -11.40
N ILE A 144 4.45 2.62 -11.05
CA ILE A 144 5.11 3.90 -10.73
C ILE A 144 6.03 3.68 -9.52
N GLY A 145 7.29 4.10 -9.63
CA GLY A 145 8.29 3.91 -8.57
C GLY A 145 8.97 2.54 -8.56
N PHE A 146 8.57 1.62 -9.46
CA PHE A 146 9.12 0.26 -9.55
C PHE A 146 9.64 -0.08 -10.94
N THR A 147 8.86 0.15 -11.97
CA THR A 147 9.23 -0.15 -13.37
C THR A 147 9.34 1.10 -14.23
N ILE A 148 8.71 2.18 -13.79
CA ILE A 148 8.74 3.53 -14.39
C ILE A 148 8.99 4.57 -13.29
N PRO A 149 9.48 5.79 -13.64
CA PRO A 149 9.81 6.80 -12.64
C PRO A 149 8.67 7.13 -11.70
N GLY A 150 9.00 7.26 -10.41
CA GLY A 150 8.07 7.53 -9.31
C GLY A 150 8.05 8.97 -8.83
N ALA A 151 7.40 9.18 -7.70
CA ALA A 151 7.02 10.47 -7.16
C ALA A 151 7.89 11.01 -6.01
N PHE A 152 8.99 10.35 -5.65
CA PHE A 152 10.04 11.03 -4.89
C PHE A 152 10.85 11.92 -5.85
N SER A 153 10.16 12.86 -6.48
CA SER A 153 10.66 13.78 -7.49
C SER A 153 9.83 15.07 -7.50
N ASN A 154 10.36 16.14 -8.11
CA ASN A 154 9.59 17.39 -8.21
C ASN A 154 8.33 17.22 -9.10
N PHE A 155 8.46 16.48 -10.20
CA PHE A 155 7.40 16.32 -11.20
C PHE A 155 7.29 14.89 -11.68
N ILE A 156 6.09 14.52 -12.16
CA ILE A 156 5.82 13.24 -12.83
C ILE A 156 4.80 13.43 -13.95
N ALA A 157 4.96 12.71 -15.07
CA ALA A 157 3.93 12.61 -16.10
C ALA A 157 3.12 11.32 -15.89
N VAL A 158 1.78 11.44 -15.90
CA VAL A 158 0.84 10.32 -15.68
C VAL A 158 -0.38 10.48 -16.58
N ASP A 159 -0.87 9.38 -17.16
CA ASP A 159 -2.13 9.37 -17.92
C ASP A 159 -3.30 9.78 -17.01
N GLU A 160 -4.13 10.74 -17.48
CA GLU A 160 -5.24 11.32 -16.71
C GLU A 160 -6.21 10.29 -16.12
N LYS A 161 -6.34 9.11 -16.73
CA LYS A 161 -7.24 8.04 -16.26
C LYS A 161 -6.84 7.43 -14.93
N PHE A 162 -5.59 7.61 -14.50
CA PHE A 162 -5.10 7.13 -13.19
C PHE A 162 -5.17 8.20 -12.10
N CYS A 163 -5.55 9.43 -12.47
CA CYS A 163 -5.61 10.57 -11.55
C CYS A 163 -7.01 10.77 -11.00
N TRP A 164 -7.12 10.95 -9.69
CA TRP A 164 -8.36 11.16 -8.96
C TRP A 164 -8.33 12.49 -8.23
N LYS A 165 -9.33 13.36 -8.47
CA LYS A 165 -9.42 14.67 -7.82
C LYS A 165 -9.62 14.53 -6.31
N ILE A 166 -8.92 15.39 -5.55
CA ILE A 166 -8.99 15.45 -4.08
C ILE A 166 -9.52 16.79 -3.56
N ASP A 167 -10.21 17.58 -4.39
CA ASP A 167 -10.80 18.87 -4.00
C ASP A 167 -11.70 18.74 -2.77
N ALA A 168 -12.52 17.68 -2.70
CA ALA A 168 -13.40 17.43 -1.56
C ALA A 168 -12.64 17.11 -0.26
N ILE A 169 -11.44 16.54 -0.35
CA ILE A 169 -10.54 16.37 0.80
C ILE A 169 -10.03 17.76 1.24
N ALA A 170 -9.61 18.59 0.30
CA ALA A 170 -9.14 19.94 0.60
C ALA A 170 -10.23 20.81 1.22
N GLU A 171 -11.45 20.74 0.72
CA GLU A 171 -12.61 21.41 1.32
C GLU A 171 -12.86 20.99 2.77
N ARG A 172 -12.77 19.68 3.05
CA ARG A 172 -12.95 19.15 4.42
C ARG A 172 -11.93 19.67 5.40
N PHE A 173 -10.64 19.64 5.05
CA PHE A 173 -9.57 20.00 5.97
C PHE A 173 -9.34 21.51 6.03
N GLY A 174 -9.69 22.26 4.98
CA GLY A 174 -9.39 23.70 4.89
C GLY A 174 -7.90 24.05 4.88
N ASP A 175 -7.07 23.05 4.64
CA ASP A 175 -5.61 23.11 4.61
C ASP A 175 -5.12 22.29 3.40
N GLU A 176 -4.56 22.97 2.40
CA GLU A 176 -4.14 22.32 1.14
C GLU A 176 -2.94 21.39 1.36
N GLU A 177 -1.99 21.74 2.25
CA GLU A 177 -0.85 20.89 2.55
C GLU A 177 -1.29 19.57 3.21
N LEU A 178 -2.20 19.66 4.19
CA LEU A 178 -2.75 18.46 4.82
C LEU A 178 -3.58 17.66 3.83
N ALA A 179 -4.33 18.32 2.93
CA ALA A 179 -5.10 17.64 1.90
C ALA A 179 -4.22 16.84 0.94
N PHE A 180 -3.06 17.35 0.54
CA PHE A 180 -2.09 16.58 -0.24
C PHE A 180 -1.55 15.39 0.54
N ALA A 181 -1.14 15.58 1.78
CA ALA A 181 -0.62 14.50 2.59
C ALA A 181 -1.66 13.38 2.82
N VAL A 182 -2.91 13.75 3.10
CA VAL A 182 -4.04 12.79 3.24
C VAL A 182 -4.44 12.22 1.88
N GLY A 183 -4.40 13.02 0.81
CA GLY A 183 -4.63 12.57 -0.55
C GLY A 183 -3.65 11.47 -0.98
N ALA A 184 -2.38 11.60 -0.63
CA ALA A 184 -1.36 10.57 -0.86
C ALA A 184 -1.66 9.24 -0.13
N LEU A 185 -2.33 9.29 1.03
CA LEU A 185 -2.78 8.10 1.76
C LEU A 185 -3.92 7.35 1.05
N SER A 186 -4.52 7.92 0.01
CA SER A 186 -5.58 7.22 -0.75
C SER A 186 -5.05 5.95 -1.40
N GLU A 187 -3.77 5.92 -1.83
CA GLU A 187 -3.16 4.73 -2.42
C GLU A 187 -3.12 3.57 -1.42
N PRO A 188 -2.39 3.63 -0.28
CA PRO A 188 -2.31 2.50 0.65
C PRO A 188 -3.67 2.17 1.28
N THR A 189 -4.57 3.16 1.43
CA THR A 189 -5.92 2.92 1.92
C THR A 189 -6.74 2.13 0.90
N SER A 190 -6.56 2.39 -0.39
CA SER A 190 -7.22 1.65 -1.47
C SER A 190 -6.74 0.19 -1.53
N VAL A 191 -5.49 -0.11 -1.15
CA VAL A 191 -5.00 -1.49 -0.99
C VAL A 191 -5.81 -2.22 0.08
N ALA A 192 -5.97 -1.62 1.27
CA ALA A 192 -6.78 -2.19 2.34
C ALA A 192 -8.27 -2.30 1.95
N TYR A 193 -8.83 -1.26 1.29
CA TYR A 193 -10.21 -1.26 0.81
C TYR A 193 -10.46 -2.38 -0.20
N ASN A 194 -9.61 -2.51 -1.21
CA ASN A 194 -9.70 -3.61 -2.19
C ASN A 194 -9.69 -4.98 -1.50
N ALA A 195 -8.77 -5.19 -0.56
CA ALA A 195 -8.67 -6.46 0.15
C ALA A 195 -9.92 -6.78 0.96
N MET A 196 -10.37 -5.84 1.77
CA MET A 196 -11.47 -6.05 2.71
C MET A 196 -12.82 -6.14 2.00
N PHE A 197 -13.10 -5.22 1.07
CA PHE A 197 -14.45 -5.07 0.52
C PHE A 197 -14.60 -5.69 -0.86
N GLU A 198 -13.66 -5.50 -1.76
CA GLU A 198 -13.76 -6.05 -3.11
C GLU A 198 -13.39 -7.55 -3.16
N ARG A 199 -12.24 -7.91 -2.57
CA ARG A 199 -11.78 -9.30 -2.60
C ARG A 199 -12.53 -10.21 -1.63
N ALA A 200 -12.65 -9.82 -0.36
CA ALA A 200 -13.31 -10.60 0.67
C ALA A 200 -14.83 -10.32 0.78
N GLY A 201 -15.36 -9.33 0.04
CA GLY A 201 -16.77 -8.96 0.07
C GLY A 201 -17.24 -8.40 1.40
N GLY A 202 -16.33 -7.79 2.16
CA GLY A 202 -16.61 -7.11 3.42
C GLY A 202 -17.14 -8.00 4.54
N PHE A 203 -17.66 -7.35 5.55
CA PHE A 203 -18.30 -7.92 6.73
C PHE A 203 -19.61 -7.17 7.05
N ARG A 204 -20.41 -7.66 7.98
CA ARG A 204 -21.65 -7.01 8.38
C ARG A 204 -21.40 -6.03 9.54
N PRO A 205 -22.10 -4.88 9.62
CA PRO A 205 -22.06 -4.04 10.80
C PRO A 205 -22.34 -4.86 12.07
N GLY A 206 -21.53 -4.62 13.12
CA GLY A 206 -21.55 -5.37 14.35
C GLY A 206 -20.62 -6.60 14.40
N HIS A 207 -20.06 -7.03 13.27
CA HIS A 207 -19.05 -8.10 13.25
C HIS A 207 -17.76 -7.68 13.97
N TYR A 208 -17.03 -8.65 14.47
CA TYR A 208 -15.74 -8.45 15.12
C TYR A 208 -14.61 -8.63 14.11
N VAL A 209 -13.69 -7.66 14.11
CA VAL A 209 -12.57 -7.58 13.16
C VAL A 209 -11.27 -7.57 13.93
N ASP A 210 -10.31 -8.36 13.52
CA ASP A 210 -8.93 -8.23 13.97
C ASP A 210 -8.00 -7.85 12.82
N VAL A 211 -6.91 -7.16 13.18
CA VAL A 211 -5.87 -6.72 12.26
C VAL A 211 -4.51 -7.07 12.83
N PHE A 212 -3.79 -7.93 12.16
CA PHE A 212 -2.40 -8.25 12.47
C PHE A 212 -1.47 -7.33 11.69
N GLY A 213 -0.67 -6.57 12.42
CA GLY A 213 0.18 -5.49 11.92
C GLY A 213 -0.54 -4.14 11.87
N ALA A 214 0.00 -3.13 12.56
CA ALA A 214 -0.47 -1.75 12.52
C ALA A 214 0.52 -0.83 11.76
N GLY A 215 1.10 -1.33 10.68
CA GLY A 215 1.73 -0.51 9.65
C GLY A 215 0.69 0.31 8.88
N PRO A 216 1.09 1.12 7.87
CA PRO A 216 0.15 1.99 7.13
C PRO A 216 -1.09 1.26 6.59
N ILE A 217 -0.91 0.06 6.04
CA ILE A 217 -2.02 -0.77 5.52
C ILE A 217 -2.93 -1.26 6.65
N GLY A 218 -2.35 -1.74 7.77
CA GLY A 218 -3.14 -2.19 8.92
C GLY A 218 -3.89 -1.05 9.60
N LEU A 219 -3.28 0.13 9.72
CA LEU A 219 -3.94 1.33 10.24
C LEU A 219 -5.10 1.76 9.33
N ALA A 220 -4.91 1.71 8.01
CA ALA A 220 -5.99 1.93 7.05
C ALA A 220 -7.12 0.90 7.22
N ALA A 221 -6.79 -0.39 7.38
CA ALA A 221 -7.78 -1.45 7.61
C ALA A 221 -8.58 -1.22 8.90
N ILE A 222 -7.93 -0.79 9.99
CA ILE A 222 -8.59 -0.42 11.26
C ILE A 222 -9.57 0.73 11.03
N GLY A 223 -9.13 1.81 10.38
CA GLY A 223 -9.98 2.96 10.08
C GLY A 223 -11.18 2.57 9.20
N LEU A 224 -10.96 1.76 8.18
CA LEU A 224 -12.01 1.23 7.30
C LEU A 224 -12.98 0.32 8.06
N ALA A 225 -12.49 -0.55 8.94
CA ALA A 225 -13.34 -1.40 9.78
C ALA A 225 -14.24 -0.57 10.70
N LYS A 226 -13.69 0.50 11.29
CA LYS A 226 -14.45 1.45 12.12
C LYS A 226 -15.54 2.15 11.31
N ALA A 227 -15.17 2.70 10.16
CA ALA A 227 -16.10 3.39 9.27
C ALA A 227 -17.21 2.47 8.74
N ALA A 228 -16.91 1.19 8.51
CA ALA A 228 -17.89 0.19 8.05
C ALA A 228 -18.77 -0.39 9.17
N GLY A 229 -18.58 0.05 10.42
CA GLY A 229 -19.44 -0.34 11.55
C GLY A 229 -19.09 -1.67 12.19
N ALA A 230 -17.80 -2.05 12.23
CA ALA A 230 -17.35 -3.16 13.05
C ALA A 230 -17.81 -3.00 14.51
N GLY A 231 -18.31 -4.07 15.12
CA GLY A 231 -18.78 -4.07 16.50
C GLY A 231 -17.64 -4.11 17.52
N LYS A 232 -16.50 -4.64 17.10
CA LYS A 232 -15.26 -4.68 17.88
C LYS A 232 -14.07 -4.78 16.93
N ILE A 233 -13.01 -4.01 17.22
CA ILE A 233 -11.78 -4.00 16.44
C ILE A 233 -10.59 -4.26 17.37
N VAL A 234 -9.80 -5.28 17.06
CA VAL A 234 -8.60 -5.63 17.80
C VAL A 234 -7.38 -5.55 16.88
N ALA A 235 -6.33 -4.85 17.29
CA ALA A 235 -5.06 -4.79 16.59
C ALA A 235 -3.98 -5.58 17.31
N PHE A 236 -3.13 -6.29 16.58
CA PHE A 236 -1.93 -6.95 17.07
C PHE A 236 -0.70 -6.36 16.40
N GLU A 237 0.18 -5.75 17.18
CA GLU A 237 1.37 -5.03 16.71
C GLU A 237 2.48 -5.07 17.74
N ILE A 238 3.72 -5.12 17.30
CA ILE A 238 4.90 -5.20 18.19
C ILE A 238 5.51 -3.83 18.53
N SER A 239 5.20 -2.78 17.77
CA SER A 239 5.67 -1.41 18.02
C SER A 239 4.73 -0.69 18.99
N PRO A 240 5.21 -0.23 20.15
CA PRO A 240 4.39 0.54 21.09
C PRO A 240 3.78 1.80 20.46
N GLU A 241 4.54 2.49 19.60
CA GLU A 241 4.08 3.71 18.91
C GLU A 241 2.90 3.40 18.00
N ARG A 242 2.98 2.29 17.25
CA ARG A 242 1.91 1.86 16.34
C ARG A 242 0.69 1.30 17.07
N LEU A 243 0.86 0.72 18.25
CA LEU A 243 -0.27 0.34 19.11
C LEU A 243 -1.10 1.56 19.51
N GLU A 244 -0.45 2.68 19.84
CA GLU A 244 -1.16 3.92 20.16
C GLU A 244 -1.85 4.52 18.92
N LEU A 245 -1.20 4.46 17.75
CA LEU A 245 -1.83 4.87 16.50
C LEU A 245 -3.05 4.01 16.16
N ALA A 246 -2.97 2.69 16.36
CA ALA A 246 -4.11 1.78 16.14
C ALA A 246 -5.32 2.18 16.98
N LYS A 247 -5.12 2.51 18.26
CA LYS A 247 -6.18 3.03 19.14
C LYS A 247 -6.72 4.37 18.65
N ALA A 248 -5.85 5.29 18.26
CA ALA A 248 -6.23 6.62 17.77
C ALA A 248 -7.08 6.55 16.49
N ILE A 249 -6.82 5.57 15.60
CA ILE A 249 -7.56 5.36 14.36
C ILE A 249 -8.89 4.62 14.59
N GLY A 250 -9.02 3.86 15.68
CA GLY A 250 -10.30 3.26 16.02
C GLY A 250 -10.29 1.82 16.48
N ALA A 251 -9.14 1.22 16.77
CA ALA A 251 -9.08 -0.07 17.44
C ALA A 251 -9.60 0.05 18.88
N ASP A 252 -10.55 -0.81 19.25
CA ASP A 252 -11.06 -0.87 20.63
C ASP A 252 -10.03 -1.47 21.59
N TYR A 253 -9.20 -2.39 21.07
CA TYR A 253 -8.10 -3.03 21.77
C TYR A 253 -6.87 -3.10 20.86
N ALA A 254 -5.70 -2.94 21.46
CA ALA A 254 -4.42 -3.07 20.76
C ALA A 254 -3.41 -3.77 21.69
N TYR A 255 -2.87 -4.89 21.22
CA TYR A 255 -2.02 -5.77 22.01
C TYR A 255 -0.70 -6.08 21.31
N ASP A 256 0.34 -6.25 22.11
CA ASP A 256 1.59 -6.85 21.65
C ASP A 256 1.44 -8.38 21.68
N PRO A 257 1.52 -9.07 20.53
CA PRO A 257 1.36 -10.51 20.43
C PRO A 257 2.48 -11.31 21.13
N ARG A 258 3.55 -10.63 21.56
CA ARG A 258 4.61 -11.23 22.39
C ARG A 258 4.24 -11.31 23.87
N GLU A 259 3.29 -10.48 24.32
CA GLU A 259 2.82 -10.39 25.68
C GLU A 259 1.45 -11.05 25.89
N VAL A 260 0.60 -11.03 24.85
CA VAL A 260 -0.77 -11.54 24.89
C VAL A 260 -0.96 -12.52 23.74
N SER A 261 -1.46 -13.72 24.04
CA SER A 261 -1.85 -14.69 23.00
C SER A 261 -3.01 -14.11 22.16
N PRO A 262 -2.82 -13.88 20.85
CA PRO A 262 -3.85 -13.27 20.02
C PRO A 262 -5.15 -14.10 19.99
N SER A 263 -5.05 -15.40 19.82
CA SER A 263 -6.23 -16.27 19.75
C SER A 263 -6.99 -16.32 21.08
N GLU A 264 -6.28 -16.34 22.23
CA GLU A 264 -6.94 -16.31 23.55
C GLU A 264 -7.64 -14.98 23.78
N ALA A 265 -7.00 -13.86 23.44
CA ALA A 265 -7.61 -12.52 23.54
C ALA A 265 -8.87 -12.40 22.67
N MET A 266 -8.80 -12.87 21.41
CA MET A 266 -9.96 -12.88 20.52
C MET A 266 -11.10 -13.75 21.06
N MET A 267 -10.80 -14.94 21.57
CA MET A 267 -11.81 -15.84 22.16
C MET A 267 -12.42 -15.26 23.42
N GLU A 268 -11.63 -14.63 24.29
CA GLU A 268 -12.14 -13.95 25.50
C GLU A 268 -13.07 -12.78 25.11
N LEU A 269 -12.62 -11.90 24.22
CA LEU A 269 -13.36 -10.71 23.79
C LEU A 269 -14.65 -11.05 23.04
N SER A 270 -14.75 -12.24 22.45
CA SER A 270 -15.92 -12.73 21.75
C SER A 270 -16.80 -13.69 22.60
N ASN A 271 -16.47 -13.90 23.88
CA ASN A 271 -17.10 -14.90 24.73
C ASN A 271 -17.12 -16.31 24.08
N GLY A 272 -16.05 -16.70 23.41
CA GLY A 272 -15.87 -17.98 22.76
C GLY A 272 -16.50 -18.10 21.37
N ALA A 273 -17.11 -17.05 20.81
CA ALA A 273 -17.71 -17.07 19.48
C ALA A 273 -16.68 -17.01 18.34
N GLY A 274 -15.52 -16.41 18.58
CA GLY A 274 -14.49 -16.10 17.59
C GLY A 274 -14.73 -14.77 16.87
N PHE A 275 -13.86 -14.43 15.93
CA PHE A 275 -13.93 -13.22 15.14
C PHE A 275 -14.43 -13.50 13.72
N ASP A 276 -15.13 -12.54 13.14
CA ASP A 276 -15.82 -12.69 11.85
C ASP A 276 -14.93 -12.33 10.65
N PHE A 277 -13.97 -11.42 10.87
CA PHE A 277 -13.14 -10.91 9.78
C PHE A 277 -11.72 -10.65 10.27
N HIS A 278 -10.76 -11.33 9.65
CA HIS A 278 -9.34 -11.30 10.01
C HIS A 278 -8.53 -10.67 8.90
N VAL A 279 -7.70 -9.67 9.23
CA VAL A 279 -6.83 -8.96 8.29
C VAL A 279 -5.38 -9.25 8.60
N GLU A 280 -4.68 -9.91 7.68
CA GLU A 280 -3.24 -10.09 7.76
C GLU A 280 -2.54 -8.96 6.99
N ALA A 281 -1.91 -8.04 7.71
CA ALA A 281 -1.15 -6.90 7.21
C ALA A 281 0.23 -6.75 7.87
N SER A 282 0.68 -7.77 8.60
CA SER A 282 1.96 -7.75 9.32
C SER A 282 3.16 -8.13 8.43
N GLY A 283 2.93 -8.91 7.35
CA GLY A 283 3.97 -9.48 6.52
C GLY A 283 4.66 -10.70 7.13
N VAL A 284 4.14 -11.21 8.25
CA VAL A 284 4.60 -12.46 8.90
C VAL A 284 3.43 -13.43 9.10
N PRO A 285 2.74 -13.80 8.00
CA PRO A 285 1.54 -14.64 8.05
C PRO A 285 1.78 -16.00 8.70
N GLU A 286 3.01 -16.50 8.72
CA GLU A 286 3.39 -17.74 9.42
C GLU A 286 3.19 -17.66 10.93
N LEU A 287 3.15 -16.47 11.52
CA LEU A 287 2.83 -16.23 12.93
C LEU A 287 1.35 -15.85 13.12
N ALA A 288 0.79 -15.07 12.20
CA ALA A 288 -0.56 -14.53 12.30
C ALA A 288 -1.66 -15.56 11.97
N ILE A 289 -1.53 -16.29 10.85
CA ILE A 289 -2.56 -17.24 10.39
C ILE A 289 -2.89 -18.33 11.43
N PRO A 290 -1.90 -18.97 12.09
CA PRO A 290 -2.19 -19.96 13.13
C PRO A 290 -2.99 -19.40 14.33
N GLU A 291 -2.85 -18.13 14.64
CA GLU A 291 -3.64 -17.47 15.69
C GLU A 291 -5.06 -17.15 15.21
N MET A 292 -5.21 -16.67 13.99
CA MET A 292 -6.52 -16.45 13.37
C MET A 292 -7.34 -17.75 13.28
N GLU A 293 -6.71 -18.86 12.85
CA GLU A 293 -7.37 -20.16 12.71
C GLU A 293 -8.00 -20.69 14.02
N LYS A 294 -7.40 -20.37 15.16
CA LYS A 294 -7.91 -20.76 16.49
C LYS A 294 -9.13 -19.93 16.92
N ALA A 295 -9.32 -18.75 16.33
CA ALA A 295 -10.34 -17.77 16.72
C ALA A 295 -11.39 -17.50 15.63
N LEU A 296 -11.57 -18.41 14.67
CA LEU A 296 -12.55 -18.27 13.60
C LEU A 296 -13.99 -18.35 14.15
N ALA A 297 -14.80 -17.34 13.90
CA ALA A 297 -16.24 -17.42 14.02
C ALA A 297 -16.85 -18.28 12.89
N ILE A 298 -18.14 -18.65 13.00
CA ILE A 298 -18.82 -19.35 11.91
C ILE A 298 -18.98 -18.41 10.70
N ASN A 299 -18.56 -18.86 9.53
CA ASN A 299 -18.57 -18.14 8.27
C ASN A 299 -17.61 -16.94 8.25
N SER A 300 -16.55 -17.01 9.05
CA SER A 300 -15.49 -15.98 9.10
C SER A 300 -14.66 -15.93 7.81
N LYS A 301 -13.93 -14.84 7.66
CA LYS A 301 -13.06 -14.58 6.51
C LYS A 301 -11.68 -14.16 6.97
N ILE A 302 -10.64 -14.71 6.34
CA ILE A 302 -9.27 -14.24 6.46
C ILE A 302 -8.91 -13.54 5.14
N VAL A 303 -8.38 -12.33 5.19
CA VAL A 303 -7.82 -11.64 4.03
C VAL A 303 -6.33 -11.40 4.22
N GLN A 304 -5.54 -11.94 3.28
CA GLN A 304 -4.10 -11.80 3.23
C GLN A 304 -3.73 -10.59 2.36
N ILE A 305 -3.07 -9.60 2.96
CA ILE A 305 -2.56 -8.39 2.29
C ILE A 305 -1.04 -8.35 2.36
N GLY A 306 -0.46 -8.63 3.54
CA GLY A 306 0.97 -8.65 3.75
C GLY A 306 1.67 -9.67 2.85
N ARG A 307 2.87 -9.35 2.35
CA ARG A 307 3.63 -10.31 1.54
C ARG A 307 4.26 -11.39 2.43
N ALA A 308 3.98 -12.65 2.09
CA ALA A 308 4.60 -13.80 2.75
C ALA A 308 5.99 -14.07 2.16
N ALA A 309 7.02 -14.12 3.00
CA ALA A 309 8.38 -14.49 2.58
C ALA A 309 8.53 -16.01 2.37
N GLN A 310 7.63 -16.82 2.91
CA GLN A 310 7.69 -18.28 2.88
C GLN A 310 6.29 -18.91 2.78
N ARG A 311 6.25 -20.22 2.57
CA ARG A 311 4.98 -20.96 2.58
C ARG A 311 4.42 -21.01 4.00
N VAL A 312 3.14 -20.70 4.12
CA VAL A 312 2.40 -20.72 5.38
C VAL A 312 1.49 -21.95 5.40
N PRO A 313 1.66 -22.87 6.38
CA PRO A 313 0.73 -23.98 6.52
C PRO A 313 -0.63 -23.48 7.04
N MET A 314 -1.72 -24.02 6.51
CA MET A 314 -3.07 -23.76 6.95
C MET A 314 -3.76 -25.08 7.36
N TYR A 315 -4.46 -25.07 8.49
CA TYR A 315 -5.21 -26.23 8.96
C TYR A 315 -6.60 -26.24 8.34
N LEU A 316 -6.76 -26.95 7.24
CA LEU A 316 -7.97 -26.92 6.42
C LEU A 316 -9.23 -27.40 7.15
N GLU A 317 -9.10 -28.27 8.17
CA GLU A 317 -10.25 -28.70 8.95
C GLU A 317 -10.89 -27.55 9.73
N SER A 318 -10.12 -26.57 10.24
CA SER A 318 -10.68 -25.40 10.90
C SER A 318 -11.58 -24.60 9.94
N PHE A 319 -11.16 -24.46 8.68
CA PHE A 319 -11.99 -23.82 7.64
C PHE A 319 -13.26 -24.61 7.34
N GLN A 320 -13.18 -25.95 7.28
CA GLN A 320 -14.34 -26.80 7.05
C GLN A 320 -15.37 -26.67 8.17
N VAL A 321 -14.95 -26.86 9.42
CA VAL A 321 -15.87 -26.88 10.58
C VAL A 321 -16.41 -25.50 10.94
N ARG A 322 -15.67 -24.43 10.63
CA ARG A 322 -16.10 -23.04 10.82
C ARG A 322 -16.74 -22.41 9.58
N ARG A 323 -16.82 -23.14 8.45
CA ARG A 323 -17.27 -22.59 7.16
C ARG A 323 -16.48 -21.32 6.76
N ALA A 324 -15.23 -21.24 7.16
CA ALA A 324 -14.39 -20.06 6.94
C ALA A 324 -13.86 -19.99 5.50
N GLN A 325 -13.41 -18.82 5.11
CA GLN A 325 -12.89 -18.53 3.78
C GLN A 325 -11.56 -17.76 3.89
N ALA A 326 -10.64 -18.00 2.94
CA ALA A 326 -9.38 -17.26 2.85
C ALA A 326 -9.29 -16.57 1.48
N PHE A 327 -8.87 -15.30 1.49
CA PHE A 327 -8.76 -14.45 0.32
C PHE A 327 -7.37 -13.85 0.22
N GLY A 328 -6.74 -13.95 -0.95
CA GLY A 328 -5.54 -13.18 -1.28
C GLY A 328 -5.93 -11.89 -1.99
N ALA A 329 -5.29 -10.78 -1.66
CA ALA A 329 -5.51 -9.49 -2.30
C ALA A 329 -4.19 -8.89 -2.79
N GLN A 330 -4.24 -8.23 -3.94
CA GLN A 330 -3.12 -7.49 -4.51
C GLN A 330 -3.63 -6.21 -5.16
N GLY A 331 -2.90 -5.11 -4.91
CA GLY A 331 -3.15 -3.81 -5.55
C GLY A 331 -4.43 -3.14 -5.09
N HIS A 332 -4.81 -2.11 -5.83
CA HIS A 332 -5.84 -1.16 -5.43
C HIS A 332 -6.71 -0.65 -6.59
N SER A 333 -6.42 -1.06 -7.84
CA SER A 333 -7.07 -0.50 -9.02
C SER A 333 -8.42 -1.13 -9.34
N GLY A 334 -9.32 -0.33 -9.87
CA GLY A 334 -10.65 -0.74 -10.28
C GLY A 334 -11.68 -0.75 -9.15
N HIS A 335 -12.89 -1.20 -9.49
CA HIS A 335 -14.00 -1.42 -8.55
C HIS A 335 -14.33 -0.20 -7.65
N GLU A 336 -14.11 1.01 -8.14
CA GLU A 336 -14.33 2.28 -7.43
C GLU A 336 -13.50 2.43 -6.13
N THR A 337 -12.40 1.71 -5.94
CA THR A 337 -11.62 1.76 -4.69
C THR A 337 -11.16 3.18 -4.35
N PHE A 338 -10.46 3.87 -5.26
CA PHE A 338 -10.03 5.25 -5.05
C PHE A 338 -11.18 6.24 -4.84
N PRO A 339 -12.22 6.28 -5.71
CA PRO A 339 -13.37 7.15 -5.48
C PRO A 339 -14.05 6.93 -4.14
N ASN A 340 -14.20 5.68 -3.69
CA ASN A 340 -14.86 5.38 -2.42
C ASN A 340 -14.00 5.82 -1.23
N VAL A 341 -12.69 5.56 -1.25
CA VAL A 341 -11.76 6.03 -0.22
C VAL A 341 -11.79 7.56 -0.14
N ILE A 342 -11.69 8.27 -1.27
CA ILE A 342 -11.75 9.74 -1.31
C ILE A 342 -13.07 10.25 -0.74
N ARG A 343 -14.22 9.65 -1.11
CA ARG A 343 -15.54 10.01 -0.57
C ARG A 343 -15.63 9.80 0.94
N MET A 344 -15.12 8.67 1.47
CA MET A 344 -15.11 8.38 2.90
C MET A 344 -14.27 9.40 3.68
N VAL A 345 -13.09 9.76 3.15
CA VAL A 345 -12.23 10.79 3.72
C VAL A 345 -12.93 12.14 3.66
N ALA A 346 -13.46 12.56 2.53
CA ALA A 346 -14.14 13.84 2.35
C ALA A 346 -15.38 13.98 3.26
N ALA A 347 -16.15 12.89 3.43
CA ALA A 347 -17.33 12.86 4.30
C ALA A 347 -17.00 12.80 5.81
N GLY A 348 -15.74 12.71 6.19
CA GLY A 348 -15.34 12.59 7.60
C GLY A 348 -15.60 11.22 8.22
N GLN A 349 -15.93 10.20 7.42
CA GLN A 349 -16.12 8.83 7.89
C GLN A 349 -14.80 8.13 8.15
N LEU A 350 -13.75 8.52 7.44
CA LEU A 350 -12.39 8.03 7.58
C LEU A 350 -11.43 9.20 7.77
N ASP A 351 -10.66 9.18 8.85
CA ASP A 351 -9.61 10.15 9.10
C ASP A 351 -8.30 9.43 9.43
N LEU A 352 -7.39 9.44 8.47
CA LEU A 352 -6.05 8.86 8.60
C LEU A 352 -4.96 9.92 8.81
N SER A 353 -5.32 11.20 8.96
CA SER A 353 -4.34 12.26 9.22
C SER A 353 -3.45 12.00 10.44
N PRO A 354 -3.95 11.35 11.54
CA PRO A 354 -3.10 11.05 12.69
C PRO A 354 -1.97 10.05 12.42
N ILE A 355 -2.03 9.26 11.36
CA ILE A 355 -0.93 8.32 11.06
C ILE A 355 0.28 8.99 10.40
N ILE A 356 0.15 10.24 9.95
CA ILE A 356 1.27 11.00 9.39
C ILE A 356 2.15 11.48 10.54
N THR A 357 3.20 10.71 10.85
CA THR A 357 4.02 10.94 12.05
C THR A 357 5.32 11.69 11.76
N SER A 358 5.76 11.74 10.51
CA SER A 358 7.01 12.39 10.12
C SER A 358 6.92 13.00 8.73
N LYS A 359 7.63 14.12 8.53
CA LYS A 359 7.74 14.83 7.24
C LYS A 359 9.20 15.12 6.95
N TYR A 360 9.61 14.95 5.68
CA TYR A 360 10.95 15.19 5.17
C TYR A 360 10.90 15.97 3.86
N ASN A 361 11.97 16.66 3.51
CA ASN A 361 12.15 17.20 2.16
C ASN A 361 12.74 16.13 1.23
N LEU A 362 12.70 16.36 -0.07
CA LEU A 362 13.24 15.41 -1.06
C LEU A 362 14.73 15.14 -0.84
N GLU A 363 15.51 16.15 -0.47
CA GLU A 363 16.94 16.02 -0.20
C GLU A 363 17.24 15.00 0.91
N ASP A 364 16.32 14.85 1.85
CA ASP A 364 16.42 13.95 3.01
C ASP A 364 15.66 12.61 2.80
N ALA A 365 15.22 12.32 1.56
CA ALA A 365 14.38 11.14 1.27
C ALA A 365 15.07 9.81 1.60
N VAL A 366 16.39 9.72 1.45
CA VAL A 366 17.16 8.52 1.86
C VAL A 366 17.09 8.33 3.38
N GLU A 367 17.19 9.41 4.17
CA GLU A 367 17.04 9.38 5.63
C GLU A 367 15.60 8.98 6.03
N ALA A 368 14.60 9.50 5.30
CA ALA A 368 13.19 9.13 5.50
C ALA A 368 12.97 7.62 5.33
N ILE A 369 13.52 7.01 4.27
CA ILE A 369 13.46 5.56 4.05
C ILE A 369 14.24 4.83 5.15
N ALA A 370 15.46 5.25 5.47
CA ALA A 370 16.25 4.65 6.55
C ALA A 370 15.54 4.71 7.91
N LYS A 371 14.82 5.81 8.19
CA LYS A 371 14.00 5.91 9.42
C LYS A 371 12.85 4.91 9.40
N SER A 372 12.21 4.70 8.25
CA SER A 372 11.05 3.80 8.14
C SER A 372 11.39 2.34 8.47
N THR A 373 12.66 1.92 8.31
CA THR A 373 13.13 0.57 8.68
C THR A 373 13.00 0.28 10.18
N LYS A 374 12.94 1.32 11.02
CA LYS A 374 12.71 1.18 12.48
C LYS A 374 11.28 0.76 12.82
N ARG A 375 10.35 0.85 11.86
CA ARG A 375 8.94 0.42 11.96
C ARG A 375 8.18 1.03 13.14
N ALA A 376 8.54 2.26 13.55
CA ALA A 376 7.89 2.99 14.63
C ALA A 376 6.87 4.03 14.10
N ASP A 377 7.13 4.61 12.92
CA ASP A 377 6.24 5.58 12.29
C ASP A 377 4.96 4.92 11.76
N GLY A 378 3.87 5.66 11.77
CA GLY A 378 2.65 5.30 11.04
C GLY A 378 2.87 5.50 9.54
N LYS A 379 3.04 6.76 9.11
CA LYS A 379 3.41 7.12 7.73
C LYS A 379 4.41 8.27 7.75
N ILE A 380 5.48 8.10 7.02
CA ILE A 380 6.46 9.16 6.73
C ILE A 380 6.09 9.78 5.39
N MET A 381 6.01 11.12 5.32
CA MET A 381 5.77 11.85 4.09
C MET A 381 7.05 12.55 3.64
N VAL A 382 7.34 12.50 2.35
CA VAL A 382 8.34 13.31 1.68
C VAL A 382 7.62 14.39 0.88
N LYS A 383 8.05 15.64 1.06
CA LYS A 383 7.57 16.82 0.33
C LYS A 383 8.64 17.22 -0.68
N PRO A 384 8.42 16.96 -1.98
CA PRO A 384 9.46 17.23 -3.00
C PRO A 384 9.62 18.70 -3.38
N ASN A 385 8.61 19.55 -3.10
CA ASN A 385 8.59 20.98 -3.41
C ASN A 385 8.17 21.85 -2.23
#